data_18eaca263d4468589be61105d46eb2f1
#
_entry.id   18eaca263d4468589be61105d46eb2f1
#
_cell.length_a   1.000
_cell.length_b   1.000
_cell.length_c   1.000
_cell.angle_alpha   90.00
_cell.angle_beta   90.00
_cell.angle_gamma   90.00
#
_symmetry.space_group_name_H-M   'P 1'
#
loop_
_entity.id
_entity.type
_entity.pdbx_description
1 polymer ?
#
loop_
_entity_poly.entity_id
_entity_poly.type
_entity_poly.pdbx_seq_one_letter_code
_entity_poly.pdbx_strand_id
1 'polypeptide(L)'
;AATHHYALTPKSDLVLFYWLANILIQEGWIHKGYIEKYTNGFEDFRRHAAEYTLDYTVSVTGLTKEQILELANIIHEGKRVSFWWTMGVNQSYEGVRCAQAIINLALMTGNIGRPGTGANSITGQCNAMGSRLFSNTTNLLGGHNFLDYGDRRKIAHLLKIDQSRIPDVNSLAYDQIIEGVISKKIRGLWVIATNPVHSWINQNQLRDYLGNLEFLVVQDMYTTTETAQCADLILPAAGWGEKEGTFINSERRIGLIRKAAEPPGEAKTDFEIFKMIARFWGCERMFRDWDSPEKVFQILKTISAGQPCDITGIKDYAMIERVGGIQWPLKEGTVLNSTERRLFEDGQYFHPDKKAKFLFEKEKPWPETPSVSYPFILLTGRGSSSQWHTQTRTGKSPVLRKMYPAEIYVEINPEDAKELNIGHSQWVYVSTMRGKVKAQAMIVPTIKKGQIFMPMHYEETNFLTLSIFDPYSRQPSYKICAASVSRKSYE
;
A
#
# COMPACT_ATOMS: atom_id res chain seq x y z
N ALA A 1 -10.68 -2.27 20.60
CA ALA A 1 -11.52 -3.34 20.07
C ALA A 1 -10.81 -4.69 20.01
N ALA A 2 -9.49 -4.76 20.30
CA ALA A 2 -8.78 -6.02 20.40
C ALA A 2 -9.00 -6.68 21.79
N THR A 3 -9.12 -8.01 21.82
CA THR A 3 -9.14 -8.78 23.07
C THR A 3 -7.76 -8.90 23.70
N HIS A 4 -6.73 -8.96 22.87
CA HIS A 4 -5.32 -8.97 23.24
C HIS A 4 -4.58 -7.90 22.46
N HIS A 5 -3.72 -7.12 23.11
CA HIS A 5 -2.95 -6.06 22.49
C HIS A 5 -1.48 -6.18 22.87
N TYR A 6 -0.63 -6.40 21.87
CA TYR A 6 0.82 -6.55 22.02
C TYR A 6 1.52 -5.39 21.33
N ALA A 7 1.91 -4.39 22.11
CA ALA A 7 2.62 -3.21 21.58
C ALA A 7 4.12 -3.50 21.49
N LEU A 8 4.59 -3.94 20.35
CA LEU A 8 6.01 -4.24 20.14
C LEU A 8 6.84 -3.00 19.80
N THR A 9 8.14 -3.13 19.91
CA THR A 9 9.08 -2.14 19.39
C THR A 9 8.87 -1.96 17.89
N PRO A 10 8.82 -0.74 17.37
CA PRO A 10 8.60 -0.52 15.95
C PRO A 10 9.59 -1.30 15.08
N LYS A 11 9.08 -1.95 14.02
CA LYS A 11 9.86 -2.75 13.06
C LYS A 11 10.54 -4.01 13.62
N SER A 12 10.06 -4.51 14.74
CA SER A 12 10.43 -5.83 15.26
C SER A 12 9.48 -6.96 14.83
N ASP A 13 8.51 -6.64 13.97
CA ASP A 13 7.49 -7.56 13.47
C ASP A 13 8.09 -8.83 12.87
N LEU A 14 9.13 -8.69 12.03
CA LEU A 14 9.75 -9.81 11.32
C LEU A 14 10.38 -10.82 12.29
N VAL A 15 11.07 -10.33 13.33
CA VAL A 15 11.68 -11.16 14.38
C VAL A 15 10.60 -11.92 15.13
N LEU A 16 9.48 -11.25 15.49
CA LEU A 16 8.36 -11.89 16.15
C LEU A 16 7.76 -13.01 15.29
N PHE A 17 7.53 -12.77 14.00
CA PHE A 17 6.93 -13.77 13.11
C PHE A 17 7.84 -14.97 12.87
N TYR A 18 9.15 -14.80 12.78
CA TYR A 18 10.07 -15.91 12.66
C TYR A 18 10.17 -16.73 13.95
N TRP A 19 10.12 -16.08 15.10
CA TRP A 19 10.05 -16.82 16.36
C TRP A 19 8.74 -17.59 16.51
N LEU A 20 7.60 -16.97 16.14
CA LEU A 20 6.30 -17.67 16.13
C LEU A 20 6.36 -18.90 15.21
N ALA A 21 6.98 -18.77 14.04
CA ALA A 21 7.20 -19.93 13.18
C ALA A 21 8.06 -21.00 13.86
N ASN A 22 9.14 -20.60 14.53
CA ASN A 22 10.04 -21.53 15.24
C ASN A 22 9.28 -22.34 16.31
N ILE A 23 8.55 -21.67 17.22
CA ILE A 23 7.83 -22.38 18.31
C ILE A 23 6.73 -23.28 17.76
N LEU A 24 5.96 -22.83 16.74
CA LEU A 24 4.94 -23.65 16.10
C LEU A 24 5.53 -24.91 15.45
N ILE A 25 6.75 -24.84 14.92
CA ILE A 25 7.47 -25.99 14.36
C ILE A 25 7.96 -26.92 15.47
N GLN A 26 8.59 -26.39 16.53
CA GLN A 26 9.14 -27.16 17.65
C GLN A 26 8.06 -27.97 18.38
N GLU A 27 6.90 -27.36 18.65
CA GLU A 27 5.76 -27.98 19.31
C GLU A 27 4.94 -28.86 18.38
N GLY A 28 5.28 -28.93 17.10
CA GLY A 28 4.50 -29.68 16.09
C GLY A 28 3.13 -29.06 15.77
N TRP A 29 2.92 -27.80 16.09
CA TRP A 29 1.67 -27.04 15.86
C TRP A 29 1.55 -26.55 14.41
N ILE A 30 1.93 -27.39 13.47
CA ILE A 30 1.92 -27.13 12.03
C ILE A 30 1.07 -28.15 11.28
N HIS A 31 0.61 -27.80 10.12
CA HIS A 31 -0.19 -28.68 9.27
C HIS A 31 0.71 -29.43 8.27
N LYS A 32 1.38 -30.53 8.73
CA LYS A 32 2.37 -31.30 7.92
C LYS A 32 1.83 -31.69 6.54
N GLY A 33 0.64 -32.27 6.46
CA GLY A 33 0.07 -32.71 5.19
C GLY A 33 -0.19 -31.57 4.21
N TYR A 34 -0.50 -30.35 4.70
CA TYR A 34 -0.63 -29.15 3.84
C TYR A 34 0.74 -28.70 3.30
N ILE A 35 1.74 -28.66 4.17
CA ILE A 35 3.10 -28.29 3.80
C ILE A 35 3.64 -29.20 2.72
N GLU A 36 3.60 -30.51 2.93
CA GLU A 36 4.10 -31.53 1.99
C GLU A 36 3.42 -31.47 0.63
N LYS A 37 2.10 -31.31 0.64
CA LYS A 37 1.31 -31.39 -0.60
C LYS A 37 1.34 -30.09 -1.40
N TYR A 38 1.29 -28.93 -0.75
CA TYR A 38 0.99 -27.67 -1.40
C TYR A 38 2.10 -26.61 -1.34
N THR A 39 3.26 -26.93 -0.74
CA THR A 39 4.32 -25.94 -0.58
C THR A 39 5.70 -26.46 -0.98
N ASN A 40 6.64 -25.53 -1.18
CA ASN A 40 8.07 -25.76 -1.39
C ASN A 40 8.91 -24.88 -0.47
N GLY A 41 10.14 -25.34 -0.13
CA GLY A 41 11.12 -24.56 0.62
C GLY A 41 10.91 -24.56 2.13
N PHE A 42 10.05 -25.43 2.67
CA PHE A 42 9.76 -25.47 4.11
C PHE A 42 10.99 -25.85 4.96
N GLU A 43 11.81 -26.80 4.54
CA GLU A 43 12.97 -27.24 5.34
C GLU A 43 14.03 -26.14 5.46
N ASP A 44 14.24 -25.34 4.42
CA ASP A 44 15.13 -24.18 4.47
C ASP A 44 14.57 -23.10 5.39
N PHE A 45 13.26 -22.85 5.31
CA PHE A 45 12.56 -21.94 6.21
C PHE A 45 12.63 -22.40 7.66
N ARG A 46 12.45 -23.69 7.94
CA ARG A 46 12.58 -24.26 9.28
C ARG A 46 13.96 -24.02 9.88
N ARG A 47 15.03 -24.20 9.10
CA ARG A 47 16.40 -23.91 9.54
C ARG A 47 16.59 -22.44 9.86
N HIS A 48 16.08 -21.58 9.02
CA HIS A 48 16.12 -20.14 9.23
C HIS A 48 15.34 -19.71 10.49
N ALA A 49 14.12 -20.18 10.67
CA ALA A 49 13.30 -19.86 11.83
C ALA A 49 13.94 -20.32 13.15
N ALA A 50 14.70 -21.42 13.15
CA ALA A 50 15.39 -21.96 14.32
C ALA A 50 16.46 -21.00 14.89
N GLU A 51 16.93 -20.01 14.12
CA GLU A 51 17.88 -19.00 14.60
C GLU A 51 17.22 -18.00 15.58
N TYR A 52 15.89 -17.88 15.56
CA TYR A 52 15.12 -16.91 16.37
C TYR A 52 14.74 -17.53 17.70
N THR A 53 15.48 -17.18 18.76
CA THR A 53 15.22 -17.66 20.13
C THR A 53 14.23 -16.77 20.86
N LEU A 54 13.59 -17.30 21.93
CA LEU A 54 12.66 -16.53 22.76
C LEU A 54 13.34 -15.31 23.39
N ASP A 55 14.53 -15.49 23.96
CA ASP A 55 15.28 -14.41 24.62
C ASP A 55 15.69 -13.30 23.63
N TYR A 56 16.13 -13.66 22.44
CA TYR A 56 16.39 -12.69 21.37
C TYR A 56 15.11 -11.93 20.98
N THR A 57 13.99 -12.63 20.78
CA THR A 57 12.72 -12.02 20.42
C THR A 57 12.20 -11.07 21.49
N VAL A 58 12.29 -11.45 22.78
CA VAL A 58 11.96 -10.57 23.90
C VAL A 58 12.81 -9.29 23.86
N SER A 59 14.12 -9.43 23.69
CA SER A 59 15.05 -8.29 23.66
C SER A 59 14.77 -7.30 22.52
N VAL A 60 14.37 -7.80 21.35
CA VAL A 60 14.11 -6.97 20.16
C VAL A 60 12.69 -6.39 20.17
N THR A 61 11.70 -7.19 20.56
CA THR A 61 10.29 -6.76 20.49
C THR A 61 9.84 -5.94 21.69
N GLY A 62 10.52 -6.08 22.84
CA GLY A 62 10.12 -5.46 24.09
C GLY A 62 8.81 -6.04 24.67
N LEU A 63 8.34 -7.18 24.15
CA LEU A 63 7.24 -7.95 24.71
C LEU A 63 7.77 -8.88 25.81
N THR A 64 6.92 -9.26 26.76
CA THR A 64 7.30 -10.27 27.76
C THR A 64 7.26 -11.68 27.18
N LYS A 65 7.93 -12.64 27.83
CA LYS A 65 7.88 -14.05 27.44
C LYS A 65 6.45 -14.58 27.41
N GLU A 66 5.66 -14.23 28.42
CA GLU A 66 4.27 -14.64 28.58
C GLU A 66 3.41 -14.14 27.41
N GLN A 67 3.56 -12.86 27.03
CA GLN A 67 2.83 -12.27 25.89
C GLN A 67 3.14 -12.96 24.57
N ILE A 68 4.42 -13.29 24.35
CA ILE A 68 4.86 -13.95 23.12
C ILE A 68 4.36 -15.40 23.05
N LEU A 69 4.43 -16.13 24.17
CA LEU A 69 3.91 -17.49 24.30
C LEU A 69 2.38 -17.54 24.17
N GLU A 70 1.69 -16.59 24.79
CA GLU A 70 0.23 -16.44 24.65
C GLU A 70 -0.18 -16.25 23.20
N LEU A 71 0.54 -15.39 22.44
CA LEU A 71 0.26 -15.19 21.02
C LEU A 71 0.45 -16.47 20.20
N ALA A 72 1.48 -17.28 20.50
CA ALA A 72 1.70 -18.56 19.84
C ALA A 72 0.55 -19.55 20.14
N ASN A 73 0.09 -19.60 21.39
CA ASN A 73 -1.07 -20.42 21.80
C ASN A 73 -2.36 -19.99 21.10
N ILE A 74 -2.63 -18.67 21.01
CA ILE A 74 -3.81 -18.15 20.28
C ILE A 74 -3.82 -18.63 18.82
N ILE A 75 -2.66 -18.64 18.16
CA ILE A 75 -2.53 -19.14 16.78
C ILE A 75 -2.77 -20.66 16.74
N HIS A 76 -2.22 -21.41 17.68
CA HIS A 76 -2.34 -22.87 17.75
C HIS A 76 -3.77 -23.31 18.01
N GLU A 77 -4.43 -22.75 19.02
CA GLU A 77 -5.80 -23.13 19.41
C GLU A 77 -6.85 -22.65 18.41
N GLY A 78 -6.48 -21.68 17.57
CA GLY A 78 -7.36 -21.13 16.56
C GLY A 78 -7.73 -22.15 15.49
N LYS A 79 -8.96 -22.65 15.50
CA LYS A 79 -9.49 -23.59 14.49
C LYS A 79 -9.42 -22.99 13.07
N ARG A 80 -9.54 -21.68 12.97
CA ARG A 80 -9.48 -20.89 11.74
C ARG A 80 -8.81 -19.57 12.07
N VAL A 81 -7.60 -19.36 11.56
CA VAL A 81 -6.83 -18.13 11.79
C VAL A 81 -6.76 -17.32 10.52
N SER A 82 -7.12 -16.06 10.61
CA SER A 82 -6.96 -15.09 9.53
C SER A 82 -5.96 -14.02 9.96
N PHE A 83 -4.88 -13.90 9.20
CA PHE A 83 -3.82 -12.93 9.43
C PHE A 83 -4.09 -11.68 8.61
N TRP A 84 -4.10 -10.53 9.25
CA TRP A 84 -4.43 -9.26 8.61
C TRP A 84 -3.36 -8.22 8.89
N TRP A 85 -2.94 -7.49 7.87
CA TRP A 85 -2.01 -6.39 8.04
C TRP A 85 -2.34 -5.21 7.11
N THR A 86 -1.78 -4.06 7.42
CA THR A 86 -1.97 -2.84 6.64
C THR A 86 -0.65 -2.09 6.42
N MET A 87 -0.73 -0.78 6.28
CA MET A 87 0.40 0.09 5.94
C MET A 87 1.51 0.14 7.01
N GLY A 88 1.26 -0.26 8.25
CA GLY A 88 2.30 -0.42 9.26
C GLY A 88 3.38 -1.42 8.85
N VAL A 89 2.96 -2.53 8.24
CA VAL A 89 3.85 -3.53 7.62
C VAL A 89 4.33 -3.05 6.25
N ASN A 90 3.41 -2.64 5.37
CA ASN A 90 3.74 -2.36 3.97
C ASN A 90 4.67 -1.15 3.78
N GLN A 91 4.55 -0.08 4.59
CA GLN A 91 5.40 1.11 4.53
C GLN A 91 6.64 0.96 5.42
N SER A 92 7.45 -0.03 5.12
CA SER A 92 8.67 -0.39 5.83
C SER A 92 9.77 -0.73 4.86
N TYR A 93 11.01 -0.50 5.26
CA TYR A 93 12.22 -0.93 4.53
C TYR A 93 12.35 -2.47 4.39
N GLU A 94 11.54 -3.23 5.11
CA GLU A 94 11.41 -4.70 5.07
C GLU A 94 9.96 -5.16 4.83
N GLY A 95 9.11 -4.29 4.26
CA GLY A 95 7.68 -4.53 4.14
C GLY A 95 7.33 -5.83 3.41
N VAL A 96 8.05 -6.14 2.32
CA VAL A 96 7.82 -7.37 1.56
C VAL A 96 8.17 -8.60 2.39
N ARG A 97 9.31 -8.61 3.09
CA ARG A 97 9.71 -9.77 3.92
C ARG A 97 8.80 -9.97 5.11
N CYS A 98 8.35 -8.89 5.73
CA CYS A 98 7.39 -8.95 6.83
C CYS A 98 6.04 -9.54 6.36
N ALA A 99 5.52 -9.10 5.20
CA ALA A 99 4.31 -9.67 4.61
C ALA A 99 4.49 -11.17 4.26
N GLN A 100 5.64 -11.55 3.73
CA GLN A 100 5.96 -12.96 3.44
C GLN A 100 6.05 -13.81 4.71
N ALA A 101 6.60 -13.29 5.81
CA ALA A 101 6.62 -13.99 7.09
C ALA A 101 5.19 -14.26 7.62
N ILE A 102 4.28 -13.31 7.48
CA ILE A 102 2.85 -13.51 7.80
C ILE A 102 2.23 -14.59 6.91
N ILE A 103 2.52 -14.57 5.60
CA ILE A 103 2.06 -15.61 4.67
C ILE A 103 2.63 -16.98 5.04
N ASN A 104 3.91 -17.06 5.43
CA ASN A 104 4.54 -18.30 5.87
C ASN A 104 3.82 -18.90 7.09
N LEU A 105 3.43 -18.08 8.08
CA LEU A 105 2.62 -18.54 9.22
C LEU A 105 1.28 -19.12 8.77
N ALA A 106 0.59 -18.47 7.84
CA ALA A 106 -0.68 -18.97 7.31
C ALA A 106 -0.51 -20.28 6.52
N LEU A 107 0.55 -20.41 5.72
CA LEU A 107 0.86 -21.64 4.97
C LEU A 107 1.19 -22.81 5.90
N MET A 108 2.12 -22.60 6.86
CA MET A 108 2.57 -23.70 7.73
C MET A 108 1.49 -24.19 8.68
N THR A 109 0.50 -23.36 9.02
CA THR A 109 -0.64 -23.73 9.87
C THR A 109 -1.86 -24.19 9.06
N GLY A 110 -1.77 -24.26 7.72
CA GLY A 110 -2.88 -24.66 6.84
C GLY A 110 -4.04 -23.66 6.84
N ASN A 111 -3.80 -22.39 7.17
CA ASN A 111 -4.79 -21.34 7.24
C ASN A 111 -4.91 -20.55 5.92
N ILE A 112 -4.97 -21.27 4.79
CA ILE A 112 -5.21 -20.73 3.46
C ILE A 112 -6.31 -21.56 2.76
N GLY A 113 -7.16 -20.91 1.99
CA GLY A 113 -8.18 -21.55 1.14
C GLY A 113 -9.40 -22.11 1.87
N ARG A 114 -9.49 -21.98 3.18
CA ARG A 114 -10.64 -22.40 4.00
C ARG A 114 -11.49 -21.20 4.45
N PRO A 115 -12.80 -21.38 4.73
CA PRO A 115 -13.62 -20.29 5.29
C PRO A 115 -13.04 -19.75 6.60
N GLY A 116 -12.93 -18.41 6.72
CA GLY A 116 -12.41 -17.74 7.91
C GLY A 116 -10.90 -17.80 8.09
N THR A 117 -10.15 -18.23 7.07
CA THR A 117 -8.68 -18.25 7.06
C THR A 117 -8.12 -17.32 6.00
N GLY A 118 -6.82 -17.04 6.04
CA GLY A 118 -6.12 -16.29 5.01
C GLY A 118 -4.99 -15.42 5.54
N ALA A 119 -4.18 -14.96 4.61
CA ALA A 119 -3.16 -13.92 4.80
C ALA A 119 -3.58 -12.70 3.96
N ASN A 120 -4.06 -11.64 4.63
CA ASN A 120 -4.83 -10.58 3.99
C ASN A 120 -4.19 -9.21 4.20
N SER A 121 -3.67 -8.61 3.13
CA SER A 121 -3.27 -7.21 3.13
C SER A 121 -4.50 -6.32 2.97
N ILE A 122 -4.84 -5.56 4.00
CA ILE A 122 -6.01 -4.70 4.01
C ILE A 122 -5.63 -3.35 3.43
N THR A 123 -6.13 -3.06 2.25
CA THR A 123 -5.90 -1.81 1.53
C THR A 123 -7.11 -0.90 1.69
N GLY A 124 -6.88 0.39 2.01
CA GLY A 124 -7.94 1.37 2.24
C GLY A 124 -8.56 1.93 0.95
N GLN A 125 -7.82 1.96 -0.15
CA GLN A 125 -8.32 2.48 -1.42
C GLN A 125 -9.33 1.52 -2.04
N CYS A 126 -10.46 2.08 -2.52
CA CYS A 126 -11.60 1.30 -3.00
C CYS A 126 -11.33 0.52 -4.31
N ASN A 127 -10.30 0.87 -5.08
CA ASN A 127 -9.93 0.20 -6.33
C ASN A 127 -8.45 -0.20 -6.40
N ALA A 128 -7.76 -0.34 -5.27
CA ALA A 128 -6.34 -0.75 -5.29
C ALA A 128 -6.12 -2.11 -5.94
N MET A 129 -7.03 -3.04 -5.75
CA MET A 129 -6.95 -4.35 -6.39
C MET A 129 -7.19 -4.26 -7.90
N GLY A 130 -8.16 -3.47 -8.34
CA GLY A 130 -8.42 -3.25 -9.77
C GLY A 130 -7.21 -2.65 -10.48
N SER A 131 -6.56 -1.65 -9.87
CA SER A 131 -5.35 -1.06 -10.46
C SER A 131 -4.18 -2.02 -10.52
N ARG A 132 -4.02 -2.93 -9.57
CA ARG A 132 -2.96 -3.95 -9.58
C ARG A 132 -3.18 -5.05 -10.62
N LEU A 133 -4.43 -5.44 -10.85
CA LEU A 133 -4.77 -6.55 -11.76
C LEU A 133 -4.93 -6.11 -13.21
N PHE A 134 -5.54 -4.94 -13.44
CA PHE A 134 -6.00 -4.52 -14.75
C PHE A 134 -5.33 -3.26 -15.28
N SER A 135 -4.38 -2.68 -14.55
CA SER A 135 -3.51 -1.62 -15.06
C SER A 135 -2.04 -2.03 -15.06
N ASN A 136 -1.17 -1.16 -15.56
CA ASN A 136 0.27 -1.41 -15.65
C ASN A 136 1.02 -0.94 -14.38
N THR A 137 0.40 -0.95 -13.22
CA THR A 137 1.04 -0.49 -11.96
C THR A 137 2.02 -1.49 -11.37
N THR A 138 1.77 -2.78 -11.55
CA THR A 138 2.59 -3.87 -10.99
C THR A 138 3.04 -4.87 -12.04
N ASN A 139 2.31 -4.98 -13.13
CA ASN A 139 2.58 -5.91 -14.22
C ASN A 139 1.90 -5.42 -15.50
N LEU A 140 2.02 -6.18 -16.60
CA LEU A 140 1.25 -5.93 -17.80
C LEU A 140 -0.23 -6.28 -17.57
N LEU A 141 -1.14 -5.59 -18.26
CA LEU A 141 -2.59 -5.70 -18.12
C LEU A 141 -3.10 -7.11 -17.84
N GLY A 142 -4.03 -7.23 -16.89
CA GLY A 142 -4.72 -8.50 -16.60
C GLY A 142 -3.81 -9.59 -16.04
N GLY A 143 -2.70 -9.24 -15.37
CA GLY A 143 -1.79 -10.20 -14.77
C GLY A 143 -0.74 -10.80 -15.73
N HIS A 144 -0.59 -10.24 -16.93
CA HIS A 144 0.48 -10.60 -17.86
C HIS A 144 1.82 -9.98 -17.46
N ASN A 145 2.93 -10.44 -18.05
CA ASN A 145 4.27 -10.03 -17.67
C ASN A 145 4.93 -9.24 -18.80
N PHE A 146 5.48 -8.04 -18.50
CA PHE A 146 6.25 -7.24 -19.45
C PHE A 146 7.52 -7.96 -19.94
N LEU A 147 8.14 -8.78 -19.11
CA LEU A 147 9.36 -9.50 -19.47
C LEU A 147 9.09 -10.71 -20.38
N ASP A 148 7.85 -11.21 -20.44
CA ASP A 148 7.48 -12.33 -21.31
C ASP A 148 7.10 -11.85 -22.71
N TYR A 149 7.80 -12.36 -23.72
CA TYR A 149 7.56 -12.00 -25.12
C TYR A 149 6.17 -12.45 -25.59
N GLY A 150 5.72 -13.64 -25.17
CA GLY A 150 4.42 -14.19 -25.53
C GLY A 150 3.27 -13.37 -24.97
N ASP A 151 3.41 -12.91 -23.72
CA ASP A 151 2.44 -12.03 -23.07
C ASP A 151 2.35 -10.69 -23.78
N ARG A 152 3.47 -10.05 -24.11
CA ARG A 152 3.47 -8.80 -24.89
C ARG A 152 2.81 -8.96 -26.24
N ARG A 153 3.13 -10.07 -26.96
CA ARG A 153 2.53 -10.37 -28.26
C ARG A 153 1.01 -10.58 -28.15
N LYS A 154 0.57 -11.34 -27.13
CA LYS A 154 -0.86 -11.57 -26.86
C LYS A 154 -1.58 -10.24 -26.60
N ILE A 155 -1.05 -9.41 -25.72
CA ILE A 155 -1.66 -8.11 -25.37
C ILE A 155 -1.66 -7.16 -26.58
N ALA A 156 -0.58 -7.08 -27.32
CA ALA A 156 -0.51 -6.26 -28.55
C ALA A 156 -1.58 -6.66 -29.57
N HIS A 157 -1.75 -7.98 -29.77
CA HIS A 157 -2.77 -8.51 -30.68
C HIS A 157 -4.19 -8.15 -30.21
N LEU A 158 -4.50 -8.35 -28.91
CA LEU A 158 -5.80 -8.01 -28.34
C LEU A 158 -6.12 -6.52 -28.38
N LEU A 159 -5.11 -5.67 -28.18
CA LEU A 159 -5.25 -4.21 -28.27
C LEU A 159 -5.14 -3.68 -29.70
N LYS A 160 -4.83 -4.53 -30.68
CA LYS A 160 -4.64 -4.16 -32.10
C LYS A 160 -3.57 -3.08 -32.29
N ILE A 161 -2.46 -3.20 -31.56
CA ILE A 161 -1.32 -2.30 -31.63
C ILE A 161 -0.04 -3.05 -32.01
N ASP A 162 0.98 -2.31 -32.46
CA ASP A 162 2.31 -2.88 -32.69
C ASP A 162 2.92 -3.30 -31.34
N GLN A 163 3.51 -4.50 -31.28
CA GLN A 163 4.13 -5.04 -30.06
C GLN A 163 5.27 -4.15 -29.54
N SER A 164 5.98 -3.46 -30.41
CA SER A 164 7.07 -2.53 -30.04
C SER A 164 6.61 -1.34 -29.18
N ARG A 165 5.29 -1.09 -29.13
CA ARG A 165 4.71 -0.07 -28.24
C ARG A 165 4.54 -0.54 -26.79
N ILE A 166 4.68 -1.83 -26.54
CA ILE A 166 4.65 -2.39 -25.17
C ILE A 166 6.08 -2.53 -24.69
N PRO A 167 6.48 -1.85 -23.60
CA PRO A 167 7.82 -1.98 -23.05
C PRO A 167 8.15 -3.44 -22.70
N ASP A 168 9.41 -3.81 -22.85
CA ASP A 168 9.95 -5.12 -22.48
C ASP A 168 10.67 -5.11 -21.12
N VAL A 169 10.54 -4.00 -20.39
CA VAL A 169 11.05 -3.77 -19.05
C VAL A 169 9.97 -3.13 -18.19
N ASN A 170 10.07 -3.29 -16.89
CA ASN A 170 9.19 -2.60 -15.94
C ASN A 170 9.46 -1.09 -15.98
N SER A 171 8.42 -0.29 -15.71
CA SER A 171 8.52 1.16 -15.57
C SER A 171 9.30 1.55 -14.30
N LEU A 172 9.67 2.82 -14.22
CA LEU A 172 10.38 3.37 -13.08
C LEU A 172 9.53 3.33 -11.82
N ALA A 173 10.15 2.98 -10.69
CA ALA A 173 9.54 3.05 -9.39
C ALA A 173 9.57 4.49 -8.83
N TYR A 174 8.91 4.69 -7.72
CA TYR A 174 8.71 5.96 -7.02
C TYR A 174 10.01 6.79 -6.87
N ASP A 175 11.05 6.22 -6.32
CA ASP A 175 12.36 6.85 -6.11
C ASP A 175 13.10 7.11 -7.43
N GLN A 176 13.02 6.16 -8.36
CA GLN A 176 13.66 6.26 -9.68
C GLN A 176 13.07 7.39 -10.54
N ILE A 177 11.77 7.70 -10.39
CA ILE A 177 11.15 8.84 -11.05
C ILE A 177 11.82 10.14 -10.58
N ILE A 178 12.02 10.31 -9.27
CA ILE A 178 12.67 11.50 -8.74
C ILE A 178 14.14 11.59 -9.14
N GLU A 179 14.88 10.49 -9.09
CA GLU A 179 16.25 10.44 -9.61
C GLU A 179 16.30 10.84 -11.10
N GLY A 180 15.31 10.39 -11.88
CA GLY A 180 15.15 10.76 -13.27
C GLY A 180 14.89 12.27 -13.48
N VAL A 181 14.10 12.89 -12.60
CA VAL A 181 13.86 14.35 -12.63
C VAL A 181 15.12 15.12 -12.21
N ILE A 182 15.79 14.71 -11.11
CA ILE A 182 17.04 15.33 -10.64
C ILE A 182 18.11 15.28 -11.73
N SER A 183 18.28 14.12 -12.36
CA SER A 183 19.27 13.93 -13.44
C SER A 183 18.83 14.50 -14.82
N LYS A 184 17.66 15.15 -14.89
CA LYS A 184 17.05 15.70 -16.14
C LYS A 184 16.82 14.67 -17.24
N LYS A 185 16.82 13.38 -16.92
CA LYS A 185 16.38 12.30 -17.83
C LYS A 185 14.88 12.33 -18.04
N ILE A 186 14.12 12.68 -17.01
CA ILE A 186 12.68 12.98 -17.08
C ILE A 186 12.54 14.48 -17.22
N ARG A 187 12.06 14.94 -18.37
CA ARG A 187 11.86 16.35 -18.70
C ARG A 187 10.42 16.81 -18.55
N GLY A 188 9.47 15.88 -18.72
CA GLY A 188 8.05 16.10 -18.53
C GLY A 188 7.46 15.08 -17.58
N LEU A 189 6.55 15.50 -16.71
CA LEU A 189 5.86 14.61 -15.77
C LEU A 189 4.36 14.90 -15.80
N TRP A 190 3.56 13.84 -15.93
CA TRP A 190 2.12 13.92 -15.78
C TRP A 190 1.69 13.21 -14.51
N VAL A 191 1.22 13.99 -13.55
CA VAL A 191 0.75 13.52 -12.23
C VAL A 191 -0.77 13.38 -12.27
N ILE A 192 -1.28 12.18 -12.01
CA ILE A 192 -2.71 11.85 -12.10
C ILE A 192 -3.25 11.45 -10.74
N ALA A 193 -4.21 12.21 -10.23
CA ALA A 193 -5.01 11.91 -9.03
C ALA A 193 -4.21 11.66 -7.74
N THR A 194 -2.96 12.12 -7.67
CA THR A 194 -2.11 12.04 -6.48
C THR A 194 -1.47 13.40 -6.18
N ASN A 195 -0.92 13.56 -4.97
CA ASN A 195 -0.39 14.84 -4.49
C ASN A 195 1.03 14.65 -3.91
N PRO A 196 2.05 14.39 -4.75
CA PRO A 196 3.41 14.12 -4.29
C PRO A 196 4.02 15.27 -3.49
N VAL A 197 3.76 16.53 -3.81
CA VAL A 197 4.27 17.69 -3.04
C VAL A 197 3.76 17.69 -1.59
N HIS A 198 2.66 17.02 -1.29
CA HIS A 198 2.19 16.81 0.07
C HIS A 198 2.70 15.50 0.68
N SER A 199 2.75 14.43 -0.10
CA SER A 199 2.87 13.07 0.43
C SER A 199 4.23 12.41 0.19
N TRP A 200 5.18 13.09 -0.44
CA TRP A 200 6.51 12.53 -0.72
C TRP A 200 7.34 12.36 0.55
N ILE A 201 8.17 11.32 0.59
CA ILE A 201 9.12 11.10 1.69
C ILE A 201 10.30 12.07 1.57
N ASN A 202 10.80 12.61 2.70
CA ASN A 202 11.86 13.61 2.73
C ASN A 202 11.60 14.77 1.75
N GLN A 203 10.55 15.51 2.00
CA GLN A 203 9.97 16.45 1.05
C GLN A 203 10.76 17.75 0.88
N ASN A 204 11.79 17.98 1.71
CA ASN A 204 12.50 19.27 1.80
C ASN A 204 12.97 19.85 0.46
N GLN A 205 13.32 19.01 -0.50
CA GLN A 205 13.87 19.42 -1.80
C GLN A 205 12.95 19.08 -2.99
N LEU A 206 11.79 18.50 -2.75
CA LEU A 206 10.94 18.02 -3.84
C LEU A 206 10.46 19.15 -4.76
N ARG A 207 10.08 20.30 -4.19
CA ARG A 207 9.65 21.47 -4.99
C ARG A 207 10.76 21.94 -5.93
N ASP A 208 12.00 21.99 -5.42
CA ASP A 208 13.17 22.37 -6.22
C ASP A 208 13.43 21.35 -7.33
N TYR A 209 13.29 20.05 -7.03
CA TYR A 209 13.44 19.00 -8.04
C TYR A 209 12.38 19.09 -9.14
N LEU A 210 11.12 19.35 -8.79
CA LEU A 210 10.06 19.54 -9.79
C LEU A 210 10.33 20.78 -10.67
N GLY A 211 11.01 21.79 -10.16
CA GLY A 211 11.48 22.95 -10.95
C GLY A 211 12.50 22.60 -12.04
N ASN A 212 13.09 21.39 -12.05
CA ASN A 212 13.93 20.91 -13.15
C ASN A 212 13.12 20.40 -14.36
N LEU A 213 11.82 20.18 -14.20
CA LEU A 213 10.95 19.75 -15.30
C LEU A 213 10.75 20.88 -16.29
N GLU A 214 10.72 20.55 -17.56
CA GLU A 214 10.33 21.46 -18.64
C GLU A 214 8.80 21.58 -18.73
N PHE A 215 8.08 20.57 -18.25
CA PHE A 215 6.62 20.55 -18.30
C PHE A 215 6.04 19.64 -17.23
N LEU A 216 5.26 20.20 -16.31
CA LEU A 216 4.51 19.48 -15.29
C LEU A 216 3.01 19.59 -15.56
N VAL A 217 2.38 18.47 -15.86
CA VAL A 217 0.92 18.35 -16.00
C VAL A 217 0.33 17.70 -14.77
N VAL A 218 -0.72 18.30 -14.20
CA VAL A 218 -1.46 17.71 -13.08
C VAL A 218 -2.92 17.52 -13.46
N GLN A 219 -3.39 16.28 -13.39
CA GLN A 219 -4.78 15.91 -13.58
C GLN A 219 -5.41 15.65 -12.20
N ASP A 220 -6.25 16.56 -11.74
CA ASP A 220 -6.82 16.50 -10.40
C ASP A 220 -8.21 17.14 -10.34
N MET A 221 -8.97 16.80 -9.29
CA MET A 221 -10.28 17.39 -8.98
C MET A 221 -10.16 18.81 -8.40
N TYR A 222 -9.02 19.18 -7.86
CA TYR A 222 -8.80 20.46 -7.19
C TYR A 222 -7.52 21.13 -7.69
N THR A 223 -7.65 22.40 -8.05
CA THR A 223 -6.50 23.27 -8.42
C THR A 223 -5.68 23.73 -7.21
N THR A 224 -6.20 23.53 -6.01
CA THR A 224 -5.63 23.99 -4.74
C THR A 224 -4.84 22.90 -4.00
N THR A 225 -4.48 21.80 -4.66
CA THR A 225 -3.53 20.84 -4.11
C THR A 225 -2.12 21.36 -4.29
N GLU A 226 -1.21 20.99 -3.39
CA GLU A 226 0.17 21.47 -3.36
C GLU A 226 0.91 21.14 -4.67
N THR A 227 0.64 19.98 -5.24
CA THR A 227 1.21 19.59 -6.53
C THR A 227 0.61 20.39 -7.69
N ALA A 228 -0.71 20.62 -7.68
CA ALA A 228 -1.36 21.43 -8.71
C ALA A 228 -0.87 22.88 -8.72
N GLN A 229 -0.49 23.42 -7.57
CA GLN A 229 0.09 24.76 -7.45
C GLN A 229 1.50 24.89 -8.08
N CYS A 230 2.16 23.75 -8.37
CA CYS A 230 3.46 23.71 -9.06
C CYS A 230 3.33 23.40 -10.55
N ALA A 231 2.12 23.15 -11.07
CA ALA A 231 1.91 22.68 -12.43
C ALA A 231 1.94 23.80 -13.48
N ASP A 232 2.50 23.48 -14.64
CA ASP A 232 2.37 24.32 -15.86
C ASP A 232 0.99 24.17 -16.50
N LEU A 233 0.38 22.98 -16.39
CA LEU A 233 -0.94 22.69 -16.92
C LEU A 233 -1.76 21.86 -15.93
N ILE A 234 -2.97 22.30 -15.66
CA ILE A 234 -3.94 21.55 -14.85
C ILE A 234 -5.06 21.03 -15.76
N LEU A 235 -5.31 19.72 -15.69
CA LEU A 235 -6.43 19.07 -16.37
C LEU A 235 -7.52 18.78 -15.33
N PRO A 236 -8.64 19.52 -15.33
CA PRO A 236 -9.69 19.35 -14.34
C PRO A 236 -10.40 18.01 -14.53
N ALA A 237 -10.34 17.15 -13.51
CA ALA A 237 -10.88 15.80 -13.55
C ALA A 237 -12.17 15.66 -12.74
N ALA A 238 -13.12 14.90 -13.27
CA ALA A 238 -14.37 14.57 -12.62
C ALA A 238 -14.16 13.73 -11.36
N GLY A 239 -14.99 13.96 -10.34
CA GLY A 239 -15.06 13.16 -9.13
C GLY A 239 -15.64 11.75 -9.37
N TRP A 240 -15.56 10.89 -8.36
CA TRP A 240 -16.03 9.50 -8.50
C TRP A 240 -17.53 9.38 -8.76
N GLY A 241 -18.37 10.28 -8.23
CA GLY A 241 -19.82 10.33 -8.46
C GLY A 241 -20.23 10.99 -9.78
N GLU A 242 -19.28 11.55 -10.53
CA GLU A 242 -19.48 12.28 -11.79
C GLU A 242 -19.06 11.46 -13.02
N LYS A 243 -18.74 10.20 -12.83
CA LYS A 243 -18.29 9.25 -13.86
C LYS A 243 -18.80 7.85 -13.60
N GLU A 244 -18.71 6.99 -14.59
CA GLU A 244 -19.05 5.58 -14.45
C GLU A 244 -17.83 4.68 -14.70
N GLY A 245 -17.93 3.44 -14.25
CA GLY A 245 -16.89 2.43 -14.43
C GLY A 245 -17.01 1.30 -13.43
N THR A 246 -15.96 0.50 -13.33
CA THR A 246 -15.86 -0.59 -12.36
C THR A 246 -14.76 -0.31 -11.33
N PHE A 247 -14.91 -0.91 -10.15
CA PHE A 247 -13.86 -0.98 -9.14
C PHE A 247 -13.78 -2.39 -8.57
N ILE A 248 -12.63 -2.75 -7.99
CA ILE A 248 -12.45 -4.03 -7.29
C ILE A 248 -12.00 -3.75 -5.87
N ASN A 249 -12.84 -4.14 -4.90
CA ASN A 249 -12.57 -3.93 -3.48
C ASN A 249 -11.63 -4.99 -2.89
N SER A 250 -11.32 -4.88 -1.59
CA SER A 250 -10.44 -5.80 -0.87
C SER A 250 -10.97 -7.24 -0.80
N GLU A 251 -12.28 -7.45 -0.98
CA GLU A 251 -12.91 -8.77 -1.07
C GLU A 251 -12.84 -9.37 -2.47
N ARG A 252 -12.11 -8.75 -3.39
CA ARG A 252 -12.05 -9.15 -4.80
C ARG A 252 -13.37 -8.99 -5.55
N ARG A 253 -14.30 -8.19 -5.00
CA ARG A 253 -15.62 -7.95 -5.61
C ARG A 253 -15.53 -6.81 -6.61
N ILE A 254 -15.93 -7.10 -7.84
CA ILE A 254 -16.08 -6.12 -8.93
C ILE A 254 -17.45 -5.49 -8.77
N GLY A 255 -17.47 -4.19 -8.51
CA GLY A 255 -18.69 -3.40 -8.42
C GLY A 255 -18.75 -2.33 -9.52
N LEU A 256 -19.92 -1.70 -9.67
CA LEU A 256 -20.14 -0.58 -10.57
C LEU A 256 -20.14 0.74 -9.82
N ILE A 257 -19.56 1.75 -10.45
CA ILE A 257 -19.79 3.16 -10.14
C ILE A 257 -20.74 3.69 -11.21
N ARG A 258 -21.87 4.25 -10.78
CA ARG A 258 -22.82 4.93 -11.65
C ARG A 258 -22.65 6.44 -11.53
N LYS A 259 -22.68 7.13 -12.65
CA LYS A 259 -22.69 8.59 -12.68
C LYS A 259 -23.95 9.11 -11.98
N ALA A 260 -23.77 9.88 -10.92
CA ALA A 260 -24.84 10.46 -10.09
C ALA A 260 -25.02 11.96 -10.35
N ALA A 261 -23.99 12.64 -10.85
CA ALA A 261 -24.00 14.07 -11.15
C ALA A 261 -23.16 14.40 -12.38
N GLU A 262 -23.42 15.54 -13.00
CA GLU A 262 -22.55 16.06 -14.06
C GLU A 262 -21.28 16.66 -13.44
N PRO A 263 -20.11 16.49 -14.10
CA PRO A 263 -18.89 17.17 -13.69
C PRO A 263 -19.08 18.70 -13.70
N PRO A 264 -18.54 19.42 -12.71
CA PRO A 264 -18.68 20.87 -12.65
C PRO A 264 -17.76 21.58 -13.65
N GLY A 265 -18.23 22.68 -14.22
CA GLY A 265 -17.42 23.56 -15.10
C GLY A 265 -16.85 22.82 -16.31
N GLU A 266 -15.53 22.90 -16.48
CA GLU A 266 -14.83 22.26 -17.59
C GLU A 266 -14.29 20.85 -17.25
N ALA A 267 -14.55 20.34 -16.05
CA ALA A 267 -14.07 19.02 -15.63
C ALA A 267 -14.58 17.91 -16.57
N LYS A 268 -13.67 16.99 -16.89
CA LYS A 268 -13.95 15.82 -17.72
C LYS A 268 -13.64 14.55 -16.94
N THR A 269 -14.29 13.45 -17.30
CA THR A 269 -13.90 12.15 -16.77
C THR A 269 -12.48 11.80 -17.22
N ASP A 270 -11.72 11.04 -16.40
CA ASP A 270 -10.38 10.61 -16.79
C ASP A 270 -10.40 9.88 -18.15
N PHE A 271 -11.44 9.11 -18.40
CA PHE A 271 -11.67 8.42 -19.67
C PHE A 271 -11.73 9.39 -20.87
N GLU A 272 -12.47 10.48 -20.75
CA GLU A 272 -12.55 11.52 -21.80
C GLU A 272 -11.22 12.26 -21.95
N ILE A 273 -10.54 12.59 -20.83
CA ILE A 273 -9.23 13.25 -20.87
C ILE A 273 -8.22 12.41 -21.66
N PHE A 274 -8.13 11.10 -21.36
CA PHE A 274 -7.21 10.22 -22.12
C PHE A 274 -7.56 10.14 -23.60
N LYS A 275 -8.83 10.06 -23.95
CA LYS A 275 -9.26 10.05 -25.38
C LYS A 275 -8.93 11.37 -26.07
N MET A 276 -9.13 12.51 -25.41
CA MET A 276 -8.78 13.82 -25.96
C MET A 276 -7.27 13.94 -26.21
N ILE A 277 -6.45 13.55 -25.24
CA ILE A 277 -4.99 13.54 -25.38
C ILE A 277 -4.55 12.63 -26.53
N ALA A 278 -5.12 11.42 -26.62
CA ALA A 278 -4.83 10.50 -27.72
C ALA A 278 -5.12 11.11 -29.08
N ARG A 279 -6.21 11.87 -29.20
CA ARG A 279 -6.56 12.60 -30.41
C ARG A 279 -5.52 13.68 -30.75
N PHE A 280 -5.13 14.52 -29.78
CA PHE A 280 -4.13 15.56 -29.99
C PHE A 280 -2.74 14.99 -30.31
N TRP A 281 -2.40 13.81 -29.83
CA TRP A 281 -1.16 13.10 -30.13
C TRP A 281 -1.20 12.34 -31.46
N GLY A 282 -2.32 12.37 -32.19
CA GLY A 282 -2.49 11.60 -33.43
C GLY A 282 -2.60 10.09 -33.24
N CYS A 283 -2.93 9.65 -32.03
CA CYS A 283 -3.07 8.24 -31.63
C CYS A 283 -4.53 7.76 -31.60
N GLU A 284 -5.48 8.56 -32.03
CA GLU A 284 -6.92 8.29 -31.91
C GLU A 284 -7.32 6.91 -32.46
N ARG A 285 -6.66 6.43 -33.50
CA ARG A 285 -6.92 5.10 -34.09
C ARG A 285 -6.69 3.95 -33.11
N MET A 286 -5.80 4.11 -32.17
CA MET A 286 -5.53 3.08 -31.14
C MET A 286 -6.69 2.94 -30.15
N PHE A 287 -7.51 3.96 -30.00
CA PHE A 287 -8.61 4.05 -29.05
C PHE A 287 -10.00 4.03 -29.69
N ARG A 288 -10.07 3.65 -30.97
CA ARG A 288 -11.34 3.64 -31.73
C ARG A 288 -12.43 2.75 -31.11
N ASP A 289 -12.02 1.67 -30.43
CA ASP A 289 -12.94 0.72 -29.79
C ASP A 289 -13.31 1.15 -28.35
N TRP A 290 -12.83 2.32 -27.89
CA TRP A 290 -13.07 2.88 -26.56
C TRP A 290 -14.26 3.84 -26.58
N ASP A 291 -15.45 3.32 -26.92
CA ASP A 291 -16.65 4.16 -27.01
C ASP A 291 -17.21 4.52 -25.63
N SER A 292 -17.06 3.60 -24.65
CA SER A 292 -17.54 3.77 -23.29
C SER A 292 -16.66 3.01 -22.29
N PRO A 293 -16.71 3.33 -20.99
CA PRO A 293 -16.06 2.53 -19.94
C PRO A 293 -16.45 1.05 -19.99
N GLU A 294 -17.69 0.71 -20.31
CA GLU A 294 -18.11 -0.69 -20.45
C GLU A 294 -17.43 -1.39 -21.63
N LYS A 295 -17.20 -0.70 -22.74
CA LYS A 295 -16.42 -1.28 -23.87
C LYS A 295 -14.98 -1.59 -23.47
N VAL A 296 -14.35 -0.69 -22.70
CA VAL A 296 -13.01 -0.96 -22.14
C VAL A 296 -13.03 -2.12 -21.16
N PHE A 297 -14.07 -2.24 -20.31
CA PHE A 297 -14.25 -3.41 -19.45
C PHE A 297 -14.32 -4.72 -20.26
N GLN A 298 -15.02 -4.74 -21.42
CA GLN A 298 -15.05 -5.92 -22.29
C GLN A 298 -13.67 -6.28 -22.86
N ILE A 299 -12.83 -5.26 -23.17
CA ILE A 299 -11.44 -5.49 -23.59
C ILE A 299 -10.63 -6.11 -22.44
N LEU A 300 -10.69 -5.55 -21.26
CA LEU A 300 -10.00 -6.08 -20.06
C LEU A 300 -10.48 -7.48 -19.70
N LYS A 301 -11.77 -7.77 -19.82
CA LYS A 301 -12.33 -9.10 -19.68
C LYS A 301 -11.67 -10.10 -20.62
N THR A 302 -11.58 -9.77 -21.90
CA THR A 302 -10.91 -10.62 -22.92
C THR A 302 -9.43 -10.82 -22.59
N ILE A 303 -8.75 -9.78 -22.13
CA ILE A 303 -7.35 -9.84 -21.71
C ILE A 303 -7.16 -10.81 -20.54
N SER A 304 -8.10 -10.86 -19.60
CA SER A 304 -8.01 -11.70 -18.41
C SER A 304 -8.15 -13.21 -18.68
N ALA A 305 -8.54 -13.60 -19.88
CA ALA A 305 -8.77 -15.00 -20.24
C ALA A 305 -7.56 -15.90 -19.96
N GLY A 306 -7.78 -16.94 -19.13
CA GLY A 306 -6.75 -17.89 -18.73
C GLY A 306 -5.79 -17.37 -17.65
N GLN A 307 -5.96 -16.14 -17.17
CA GLN A 307 -5.16 -15.57 -16.08
C GLN A 307 -5.77 -15.91 -14.70
N PRO A 308 -5.00 -15.79 -13.61
CA PRO A 308 -5.54 -15.94 -12.25
C PRO A 308 -6.78 -15.09 -11.96
N CYS A 309 -6.84 -13.89 -12.55
CA CYS A 309 -7.95 -12.93 -12.41
C CYS A 309 -9.00 -13.07 -13.54
N ASP A 310 -9.13 -14.21 -14.15
CA ASP A 310 -10.07 -14.47 -15.26
C ASP A 310 -11.50 -14.06 -14.88
N ILE A 311 -12.07 -13.14 -15.65
CA ILE A 311 -13.43 -12.62 -15.49
C ILE A 311 -14.29 -12.80 -16.75
N THR A 312 -13.91 -13.72 -17.62
CA THR A 312 -14.60 -13.98 -18.90
C THR A 312 -16.07 -14.38 -18.71
N GLY A 313 -16.45 -14.94 -17.55
CA GLY A 313 -17.82 -15.28 -17.21
C GLY A 313 -18.71 -14.08 -16.86
N ILE A 314 -18.16 -12.87 -16.69
CA ILE A 314 -18.95 -11.65 -16.49
C ILE A 314 -19.43 -11.13 -17.84
N LYS A 315 -20.73 -11.19 -18.09
CA LYS A 315 -21.29 -10.80 -19.38
C LYS A 315 -21.13 -9.30 -19.64
N ASP A 316 -21.68 -8.49 -18.78
CA ASP A 316 -21.83 -7.04 -18.94
C ASP A 316 -22.04 -6.34 -17.59
N TYR A 317 -22.16 -5.02 -17.61
CA TYR A 317 -22.47 -4.20 -16.44
C TYR A 317 -23.84 -4.53 -15.82
N ALA A 318 -24.84 -4.88 -16.64
CA ALA A 318 -26.15 -5.27 -16.15
C ALA A 318 -26.10 -6.54 -15.30
N MET A 319 -25.21 -7.50 -15.64
CA MET A 319 -24.99 -8.69 -14.81
C MET A 319 -24.39 -8.31 -13.46
N ILE A 320 -23.38 -7.42 -13.42
CA ILE A 320 -22.75 -6.96 -12.17
C ILE A 320 -23.79 -6.26 -11.27
N GLU A 321 -24.59 -5.37 -11.85
CA GLU A 321 -25.62 -4.61 -11.15
C GLU A 321 -26.69 -5.51 -10.53
N ARG A 322 -27.23 -6.44 -11.31
CA ARG A 322 -28.30 -7.36 -10.88
C ARG A 322 -27.92 -8.18 -9.64
N VAL A 323 -26.63 -8.55 -9.48
CA VAL A 323 -26.17 -9.37 -8.35
C VAL A 323 -25.44 -8.55 -7.27
N GLY A 324 -25.40 -7.23 -7.41
CA GLY A 324 -24.75 -6.34 -6.43
C GLY A 324 -23.24 -6.49 -6.36
N GLY A 325 -22.59 -6.87 -7.46
CA GLY A 325 -21.15 -7.08 -7.58
C GLY A 325 -20.75 -8.54 -7.65
N ILE A 326 -19.65 -8.82 -8.37
CA ILE A 326 -19.17 -10.18 -8.67
C ILE A 326 -17.72 -10.33 -8.18
N GLN A 327 -17.46 -11.34 -7.39
CA GLN A 327 -16.11 -11.67 -6.93
C GLN A 327 -15.34 -12.43 -8.03
N TRP A 328 -14.11 -11.98 -8.34
CA TRP A 328 -13.23 -12.71 -9.27
C TRP A 328 -12.48 -13.85 -8.56
N PRO A 329 -12.01 -14.89 -9.27
CA PRO A 329 -12.24 -15.18 -10.69
C PRO A 329 -13.66 -15.64 -10.98
N LEU A 330 -14.13 -15.36 -12.20
CA LEU A 330 -15.35 -15.95 -12.75
C LEU A 330 -15.10 -16.27 -14.23
N LYS A 331 -14.73 -17.50 -14.52
CA LYS A 331 -14.46 -17.98 -15.87
C LYS A 331 -15.75 -18.21 -16.64
N GLU A 332 -15.68 -18.08 -17.96
CA GLU A 332 -16.79 -18.44 -18.85
C GLU A 332 -17.28 -19.88 -18.57
N GLY A 333 -18.58 -20.08 -18.62
CA GLY A 333 -19.22 -21.37 -18.29
C GLY A 333 -19.34 -21.66 -16.80
N THR A 334 -18.76 -20.83 -15.91
CA THR A 334 -18.95 -21.00 -14.45
C THR A 334 -20.35 -20.55 -14.06
N VAL A 335 -21.09 -21.42 -13.38
CA VAL A 335 -22.41 -21.07 -12.85
C VAL A 335 -22.25 -20.17 -11.63
N LEU A 336 -22.97 -19.05 -11.60
CA LEU A 336 -22.97 -18.10 -10.50
C LEU A 336 -23.88 -18.60 -9.35
N ASN A 337 -23.50 -19.71 -8.71
CA ASN A 337 -24.28 -20.35 -7.64
C ASN A 337 -24.01 -19.76 -6.26
N SER A 338 -22.88 -19.09 -6.09
CA SER A 338 -22.43 -18.52 -4.82
C SER A 338 -21.80 -17.18 -5.08
N THR A 339 -21.99 -16.24 -4.15
CA THR A 339 -21.30 -14.95 -4.19
C THR A 339 -19.85 -15.06 -3.75
N GLU A 340 -19.45 -16.15 -3.10
CA GLU A 340 -18.09 -16.38 -2.61
C GLU A 340 -17.29 -17.31 -3.53
N ARG A 341 -16.05 -16.88 -3.84
CA ARG A 341 -15.03 -17.67 -4.55
C ARG A 341 -13.73 -17.56 -3.78
N ARG A 342 -13.30 -18.66 -3.17
CA ARG A 342 -12.04 -18.68 -2.41
C ARG A 342 -10.88 -18.95 -3.33
N LEU A 343 -9.85 -18.13 -3.24
CA LEU A 343 -8.57 -18.46 -3.85
C LEU A 343 -7.91 -19.58 -3.06
N PHE A 344 -7.24 -20.46 -3.80
CA PHE A 344 -6.44 -21.57 -3.23
C PHE A 344 -7.26 -22.63 -2.46
N GLU A 345 -8.58 -22.69 -2.63
CA GLU A 345 -9.43 -23.72 -2.04
C GLU A 345 -9.06 -25.12 -2.55
N ASP A 346 -8.61 -25.19 -3.80
CA ASP A 346 -8.10 -26.39 -4.47
C ASP A 346 -6.62 -26.68 -4.19
N GLY A 347 -5.94 -25.81 -3.41
CA GLY A 347 -4.51 -25.89 -3.15
C GLY A 347 -3.63 -25.54 -4.36
N GLN A 348 -4.20 -24.95 -5.42
CA GLN A 348 -3.46 -24.55 -6.63
C GLN A 348 -2.99 -23.11 -6.52
N TYR A 349 -1.69 -22.91 -6.43
CA TYR A 349 -1.06 -21.60 -6.39
C TYR A 349 -0.63 -21.12 -7.78
N PHE A 350 -0.44 -19.81 -7.94
CA PHE A 350 -0.11 -19.18 -9.23
C PHE A 350 1.38 -19.29 -9.58
N HIS A 351 1.92 -20.50 -9.43
CA HIS A 351 3.28 -20.88 -9.85
C HIS A 351 3.19 -22.00 -10.90
N PRO A 352 4.22 -22.20 -11.73
CA PRO A 352 4.21 -23.27 -12.73
C PRO A 352 3.96 -24.67 -12.13
N ASP A 353 4.51 -24.96 -10.97
CA ASP A 353 4.34 -26.20 -10.20
C ASP A 353 3.10 -26.23 -9.31
N LYS A 354 2.28 -25.16 -9.33
CA LYS A 354 1.06 -24.98 -8.53
C LYS A 354 1.27 -25.01 -7.01
N LYS A 355 2.49 -24.86 -6.52
CA LYS A 355 2.80 -24.88 -5.09
C LYS A 355 3.16 -23.48 -4.57
N ALA A 356 2.78 -23.18 -3.34
CA ALA A 356 3.24 -22.01 -2.62
C ALA A 356 4.73 -22.13 -2.25
N LYS A 357 5.40 -21.01 -2.06
CA LYS A 357 6.83 -20.97 -1.69
C LYS A 357 7.01 -20.32 -0.34
N PHE A 358 7.82 -20.93 0.53
CA PHE A 358 8.35 -20.25 1.71
C PHE A 358 9.46 -19.32 1.27
N LEU A 359 9.26 -18.01 1.48
CA LEU A 359 10.23 -16.97 1.16
C LEU A 359 10.61 -16.25 2.46
N PHE A 360 11.89 -16.07 2.69
CA PHE A 360 12.44 -15.51 3.92
C PHE A 360 13.80 -14.88 3.67
N GLU A 361 14.19 -13.96 4.50
CA GLU A 361 15.53 -13.40 4.61
C GLU A 361 15.75 -12.96 6.05
N LYS A 362 16.99 -12.84 6.47
CA LYS A 362 17.34 -12.29 7.77
C LYS A 362 16.86 -10.82 7.86
N GLU A 363 16.41 -10.44 9.06
CA GLU A 363 16.04 -9.05 9.34
C GLU A 363 17.20 -8.09 9.08
N LYS A 364 16.89 -6.90 8.62
CA LYS A 364 17.88 -5.84 8.40
C LYS A 364 18.02 -4.96 9.64
N PRO A 365 19.23 -4.45 9.92
CA PRO A 365 19.39 -3.46 10.97
C PRO A 365 18.53 -2.23 10.69
N TRP A 366 18.15 -1.53 11.75
CA TRP A 366 17.45 -0.26 11.61
C TRP A 366 18.28 0.71 10.77
N PRO A 367 17.66 1.37 9.80
CA PRO A 367 18.37 2.32 8.94
C PRO A 367 18.82 3.57 9.69
N GLU A 368 18.15 3.89 10.78
CA GLU A 368 18.47 5.03 11.63
C GLU A 368 18.04 4.72 13.07
N THR A 369 19.02 4.54 13.96
CA THR A 369 18.79 4.27 15.38
C THR A 369 18.76 5.56 16.20
N PRO A 370 17.98 5.63 17.30
CA PRO A 370 18.10 6.72 18.26
C PRO A 370 19.54 6.95 18.73
N SER A 371 19.88 8.20 18.96
CA SER A 371 21.19 8.65 19.41
C SER A 371 21.05 9.72 20.49
N VAL A 372 22.14 10.17 21.09
CA VAL A 372 22.13 11.26 22.07
C VAL A 372 21.48 12.54 21.51
N SER A 373 21.73 12.85 20.23
CA SER A 373 21.18 14.03 19.57
C SER A 373 19.72 13.85 19.13
N TYR A 374 19.29 12.62 18.86
CA TYR A 374 17.97 12.25 18.38
C TYR A 374 17.44 11.04 19.20
N PRO A 375 17.07 11.24 20.47
CA PRO A 375 16.81 10.13 21.39
C PRO A 375 15.45 9.43 21.18
N PHE A 376 14.54 10.02 20.40
CA PHE A 376 13.22 9.47 20.18
C PHE A 376 13.09 8.72 18.87
N ILE A 377 12.21 7.73 18.85
CA ILE A 377 11.69 7.11 17.63
C ILE A 377 10.49 7.93 17.17
N LEU A 378 10.58 8.57 16.02
CA LEU A 378 9.43 9.23 15.38
C LEU A 378 8.63 8.20 14.60
N LEU A 379 7.38 8.04 14.97
CA LEU A 379 6.37 7.28 14.25
C LEU A 379 5.47 8.23 13.46
N THR A 380 5.09 7.84 12.25
CA THR A 380 4.07 8.57 11.49
C THR A 380 2.89 7.68 11.13
N GLY A 381 1.72 8.25 11.01
CA GLY A 381 0.52 7.48 10.71
C GLY A 381 -0.74 8.33 10.58
N ARG A 382 -1.89 7.68 10.71
CA ARG A 382 -3.18 8.37 10.69
C ARG A 382 -3.49 8.97 12.07
N GLY A 383 -3.73 10.26 12.13
CA GLY A 383 -4.20 10.95 13.33
C GLY A 383 -5.73 11.12 13.38
N SER A 384 -6.44 10.82 12.29
CA SER A 384 -7.88 10.98 12.18
C SER A 384 -8.48 9.95 11.23
N SER A 385 -9.75 9.59 11.44
CA SER A 385 -10.55 8.79 10.51
C SER A 385 -10.94 9.57 9.25
N SER A 386 -10.99 10.91 9.36
CA SER A 386 -11.29 11.83 8.26
C SER A 386 -10.06 12.09 7.40
N GLN A 387 -9.51 11.03 6.78
CA GLN A 387 -8.24 11.12 6.09
C GLN A 387 -8.24 10.35 4.75
N TRP A 388 -8.88 10.92 3.75
CA TRP A 388 -8.75 10.43 2.39
C TRP A 388 -7.58 11.14 1.70
N HIS A 389 -6.60 10.32 1.26
CA HIS A 389 -5.39 10.75 0.57
C HIS A 389 -4.63 11.84 1.35
N THR A 390 -4.18 11.50 2.58
CA THR A 390 -3.49 12.44 3.49
C THR A 390 -4.25 13.76 3.67
N GLN A 391 -5.58 13.69 3.71
CA GLN A 391 -6.52 14.83 3.76
C GLN A 391 -6.52 15.75 2.52
N THR A 392 -5.76 15.47 1.49
CA THR A 392 -5.80 16.22 0.21
C THR A 392 -7.24 16.38 -0.31
N ARG A 393 -8.11 15.38 -0.10
CA ARG A 393 -9.53 15.41 -0.47
C ARG A 393 -10.43 15.81 0.70
N THR A 394 -10.34 15.11 1.83
CA THR A 394 -11.19 15.36 3.01
C THR A 394 -10.92 16.70 3.64
N GLY A 395 -9.72 17.25 3.56
CA GLY A 395 -9.39 18.60 3.98
C GLY A 395 -10.13 19.71 3.22
N LYS A 396 -10.68 19.43 2.03
CA LYS A 396 -11.51 20.36 1.25
C LYS A 396 -12.96 20.43 1.74
N SER A 397 -13.39 19.48 2.60
CA SER A 397 -14.73 19.47 3.18
C SER A 397 -14.77 20.29 4.47
N PRO A 398 -15.60 21.35 4.56
CA PRO A 398 -15.73 22.15 5.79
C PRO A 398 -16.20 21.35 7.01
N VAL A 399 -16.94 20.25 6.78
CA VAL A 399 -17.42 19.36 7.83
C VAL A 399 -16.30 18.44 8.31
N LEU A 400 -15.68 17.73 7.40
CA LEU A 400 -14.62 16.76 7.74
C LEU A 400 -13.39 17.44 8.30
N ARG A 401 -13.10 18.69 7.88
CA ARG A 401 -11.99 19.49 8.41
C ARG A 401 -12.10 19.76 9.92
N LYS A 402 -13.30 19.75 10.47
CA LYS A 402 -13.55 19.96 11.90
C LYS A 402 -13.26 18.71 12.75
N MET A 403 -13.01 17.56 12.14
CA MET A 403 -12.82 16.29 12.83
C MET A 403 -11.38 16.06 13.31
N TYR A 404 -10.46 16.98 13.08
CA TYR A 404 -9.07 16.88 13.51
C TYR A 404 -8.49 18.27 13.83
N PRO A 405 -7.41 18.36 14.65
CA PRO A 405 -6.78 19.63 15.01
C PRO A 405 -6.36 20.46 13.78
N ALA A 406 -6.50 21.76 13.88
CA ALA A 406 -6.07 22.67 12.83
C ALA A 406 -4.55 22.73 12.72
N GLU A 407 -3.89 22.75 13.87
CA GLU A 407 -2.45 22.85 14.01
C GLU A 407 -1.82 21.45 14.01
N ILE A 408 -0.64 21.35 13.39
CA ILE A 408 0.18 20.16 13.45
C ILE A 408 0.56 19.85 14.89
N TYR A 409 0.51 18.58 15.27
CA TYR A 409 0.82 18.15 16.64
C TYR A 409 1.76 16.95 16.68
N VAL A 410 2.42 16.79 17.82
CA VAL A 410 3.23 15.63 18.17
C VAL A 410 2.72 15.00 19.46
N GLU A 411 2.41 13.71 19.43
CA GLU A 411 2.06 12.94 20.62
C GLU A 411 3.34 12.55 21.37
N ILE A 412 3.34 12.79 22.69
CA ILE A 412 4.49 12.57 23.56
C ILE A 412 4.01 11.80 24.81
N ASN A 413 4.79 10.81 25.24
CA ASN A 413 4.52 10.10 26.49
C ASN A 413 4.62 11.05 27.71
N PRO A 414 3.75 10.91 28.75
CA PRO A 414 3.77 11.78 29.93
C PRO A 414 5.10 11.82 30.66
N GLU A 415 5.84 10.71 30.75
CA GLU A 415 7.15 10.67 31.38
C GLU A 415 8.20 11.46 30.60
N ASP A 416 8.26 11.26 29.27
CA ASP A 416 9.14 12.01 28.38
C ASP A 416 8.83 13.49 28.40
N ALA A 417 7.54 13.87 28.38
CA ALA A 417 7.11 15.26 28.48
C ALA A 417 7.55 15.91 29.79
N LYS A 418 7.48 15.16 30.92
CA LYS A 418 7.94 15.62 32.22
C LYS A 418 9.47 15.80 32.24
N GLU A 419 10.23 14.84 31.72
CA GLU A 419 11.70 14.93 31.62
C GLU A 419 12.16 16.13 30.76
N LEU A 420 11.44 16.40 29.68
CA LEU A 420 11.69 17.54 28.78
C LEU A 420 11.10 18.87 29.28
N ASN A 421 10.34 18.83 30.39
CA ASN A 421 9.60 19.97 30.94
C ASN A 421 8.67 20.62 29.90
N ILE A 422 7.92 19.77 29.17
CA ILE A 422 6.94 20.15 28.13
C ILE A 422 5.52 20.01 28.69
N GLY A 423 4.72 21.08 28.54
CA GLY A 423 3.29 21.10 28.87
C GLY A 423 2.40 20.69 27.70
N HIS A 424 1.17 20.21 27.98
CA HIS A 424 0.16 19.94 26.96
C HIS A 424 -0.20 21.22 26.18
N SER A 425 -0.39 21.11 24.89
CA SER A 425 -0.62 22.21 23.94
C SER A 425 0.53 23.22 23.82
N GLN A 426 1.66 22.98 24.44
CA GLN A 426 2.84 23.82 24.27
C GLN A 426 3.45 23.63 22.88
N TRP A 427 3.89 24.73 22.27
CA TRP A 427 4.65 24.66 21.03
C TRP A 427 6.05 24.13 21.28
N VAL A 428 6.43 23.14 20.48
CA VAL A 428 7.73 22.47 20.51
C VAL A 428 8.30 22.36 19.10
N TYR A 429 9.58 22.07 19.00
CA TYR A 429 10.24 21.73 17.75
C TYR A 429 10.55 20.24 17.73
N VAL A 430 10.09 19.55 16.72
CA VAL A 430 10.49 18.18 16.38
C VAL A 430 11.55 18.25 15.31
N SER A 431 12.70 17.65 15.55
CA SER A 431 13.83 17.72 14.61
C SER A 431 14.36 16.33 14.30
N THR A 432 14.79 16.13 13.06
CA THR A 432 15.55 14.97 12.59
C THR A 432 16.80 15.46 11.87
N MET A 433 17.65 14.57 11.38
CA MET A 433 18.80 14.98 10.56
C MET A 433 18.41 15.67 9.24
N ARG A 434 17.12 15.65 8.84
CA ARG A 434 16.62 16.16 7.55
C ARG A 434 15.92 17.51 7.65
N GLY A 435 15.34 17.78 8.81
CA GLY A 435 14.56 18.99 8.97
C GLY A 435 14.03 19.17 10.39
N LYS A 436 13.34 20.29 10.58
CA LYS A 436 12.76 20.74 11.83
C LYS A 436 11.35 21.25 11.58
N VAL A 437 10.40 20.82 12.41
CA VAL A 437 8.99 21.21 12.34
C VAL A 437 8.53 21.72 13.69
N LYS A 438 7.79 22.84 13.70
CA LYS A 438 7.13 23.36 14.89
C LYS A 438 5.74 22.74 15.02
N ALA A 439 5.45 22.10 16.15
CA ALA A 439 4.21 21.37 16.40
C ALA A 439 3.69 21.62 17.83
N GLN A 440 2.39 21.43 18.07
CA GLN A 440 1.84 21.44 19.42
C GLN A 440 2.06 20.09 20.11
N ALA A 441 2.53 20.11 21.34
CA ALA A 441 2.70 18.91 22.14
C ALA A 441 1.35 18.37 22.63
N MET A 442 1.02 17.13 22.28
CA MET A 442 -0.13 16.41 22.78
C MET A 442 0.35 15.30 23.74
N ILE A 443 0.20 15.52 25.03
CA ILE A 443 0.65 14.55 26.04
C ILE A 443 -0.41 13.46 26.18
N VAL A 444 -0.05 12.23 25.81
CA VAL A 444 -0.97 11.08 25.78
C VAL A 444 -0.30 9.81 26.31
N PRO A 445 -1.00 8.99 27.11
CA PRO A 445 -0.45 7.75 27.66
C PRO A 445 -0.39 6.59 26.66
N THR A 446 -0.94 6.79 25.45
CA THR A 446 -1.03 5.76 24.41
C THR A 446 0.26 5.56 23.63
N ILE A 447 1.18 6.52 23.68
CA ILE A 447 2.51 6.40 23.09
C ILE A 447 3.51 5.88 24.15
N LYS A 448 4.40 4.96 23.76
CA LYS A 448 5.43 4.43 24.68
C LYS A 448 6.51 5.47 24.95
N LYS A 449 7.14 5.39 26.14
CA LYS A 449 8.34 6.18 26.48
C LYS A 449 9.43 5.99 25.41
N GLY A 450 10.10 7.05 25.04
CA GLY A 450 11.12 7.06 23.99
C GLY A 450 10.55 7.06 22.56
N GLN A 451 9.23 7.14 22.40
CA GLN A 451 8.56 7.23 21.11
C GLN A 451 7.72 8.50 21.01
N ILE A 452 7.64 9.08 19.83
CA ILE A 452 6.75 10.19 19.50
C ILE A 452 5.97 9.87 18.23
N PHE A 453 4.80 10.45 18.08
CA PHE A 453 3.96 10.23 16.90
C PHE A 453 3.54 11.56 16.28
N MET A 454 3.63 11.65 14.96
CA MET A 454 3.11 12.78 14.20
C MET A 454 2.17 12.31 13.09
N PRO A 455 0.98 12.94 12.94
CA PRO A 455 0.06 12.58 11.86
C PRO A 455 0.63 12.89 10.48
N MET A 456 0.56 11.91 9.59
CA MET A 456 1.08 12.02 8.22
C MET A 456 0.26 12.92 7.29
N HIS A 457 -0.85 13.47 7.76
CA HIS A 457 -1.73 14.31 6.96
C HIS A 457 -1.40 15.81 7.00
N TYR A 458 -0.44 16.22 7.79
CA TYR A 458 0.17 17.54 7.68
C TYR A 458 1.38 17.44 6.75
N GLU A 459 1.48 18.38 5.82
CA GLU A 459 2.56 18.39 4.81
C GLU A 459 3.94 18.35 5.48
N GLU A 460 4.09 19.13 6.54
CA GLU A 460 5.36 19.30 7.25
C GLU A 460 5.90 18.01 7.88
N THR A 461 5.03 17.04 8.19
CA THR A 461 5.48 15.76 8.77
C THR A 461 6.50 15.07 7.87
N ASN A 462 6.35 15.20 6.54
CA ASN A 462 7.26 14.57 5.59
C ASN A 462 8.61 15.28 5.43
N PHE A 463 8.79 16.46 5.99
CA PHE A 463 10.13 17.09 6.11
C PHE A 463 11.04 16.35 7.07
N LEU A 464 10.48 15.53 7.96
CA LEU A 464 11.18 14.78 8.97
C LEU A 464 11.51 13.34 8.57
N THR A 465 10.81 12.78 7.56
CA THR A 465 10.87 11.36 7.22
C THR A 465 12.16 10.94 6.54
N LEU A 466 12.64 9.74 6.84
CA LEU A 466 13.87 9.15 6.29
C LEU A 466 13.61 8.56 4.91
N SER A 467 14.33 9.04 3.88
CA SER A 467 14.22 8.54 2.50
C SER A 467 14.90 7.19 2.32
N ILE A 468 14.22 6.12 2.73
CA ILE A 468 14.64 4.74 2.53
C ILE A 468 13.45 3.92 2.00
N PHE A 469 13.75 2.87 1.24
CA PHE A 469 12.77 2.11 0.48
C PHE A 469 12.93 0.61 0.72
N ASP A 470 11.82 -0.11 0.66
CA ASP A 470 11.86 -1.57 0.56
C ASP A 470 12.56 -1.98 -0.74
N PRO A 471 13.54 -2.89 -0.72
CA PRO A 471 14.34 -3.21 -1.90
C PRO A 471 13.57 -3.93 -3.01
N TYR A 472 12.43 -4.54 -2.68
CA TYR A 472 11.62 -5.31 -3.63
C TYR A 472 10.45 -4.52 -4.20
N SER A 473 9.64 -3.91 -3.31
CA SER A 473 8.47 -3.13 -3.72
C SER A 473 8.79 -1.69 -4.05
N ARG A 474 9.96 -1.19 -3.66
CA ARG A 474 10.36 0.23 -3.71
C ARG A 474 9.40 1.15 -2.96
N GLN A 475 8.61 0.58 -2.03
CA GLN A 475 7.72 1.34 -1.16
C GLN A 475 8.54 2.16 -0.15
N PRO A 476 8.26 3.47 0.00
CA PRO A 476 8.93 4.29 1.00
C PRO A 476 8.63 3.86 2.44
N SER A 477 9.64 3.91 3.30
CA SER A 477 9.53 3.58 4.72
C SER A 477 9.19 4.81 5.55
N TYR A 478 7.94 5.23 5.53
CA TYR A 478 7.48 6.43 6.23
C TYR A 478 7.46 6.31 7.77
N LYS A 479 7.46 5.09 8.31
CA LYS A 479 6.96 4.81 9.65
C LYS A 479 7.98 4.89 10.77
N ILE A 480 9.24 5.17 10.47
CA ILE A 480 10.30 5.19 11.49
C ILE A 480 11.47 6.09 11.08
N CYS A 481 11.91 6.95 12.00
CA CYS A 481 13.22 7.60 11.99
C CYS A 481 13.59 8.08 13.40
N ALA A 482 14.86 8.47 13.60
CA ALA A 482 15.29 9.07 14.85
C ALA A 482 14.93 10.57 14.89
N ALA A 483 14.51 11.07 16.06
CA ALA A 483 14.10 12.45 16.24
C ALA A 483 14.45 12.99 17.63
N SER A 484 14.42 14.32 17.75
CA SER A 484 14.47 15.03 19.03
C SER A 484 13.27 15.97 19.18
N VAL A 485 12.94 16.28 20.43
CA VAL A 485 11.89 17.26 20.77
C VAL A 485 12.48 18.31 21.69
N SER A 486 12.28 19.60 21.39
CA SER A 486 12.78 20.69 22.21
C SER A 486 11.79 21.86 22.27
N ARG A 487 11.83 22.63 23.37
CA ARG A 487 11.03 23.87 23.53
C ARG A 487 11.64 25.05 22.78
N LYS A 488 12.91 25.00 22.47
CA LYS A 488 13.65 26.08 21.77
C LYS A 488 14.02 25.60 20.37
N SER A 489 13.98 26.54 19.43
CA SER A 489 14.64 26.38 18.15
C SER A 489 16.14 26.54 18.39
N TYR A 490 16.87 25.41 18.56
CA TYR A 490 18.32 25.49 18.44
C TYR A 490 18.63 25.68 16.95
N GLU A 491 19.44 26.67 16.64
CA GLU A 491 19.98 26.97 15.31
C GLU A 491 20.89 25.87 14.83
#